data_bd15b385e5634e4c66341f728067493d
#
_entry.id   bd15b385e5634e4c66341f728067493d
#
_cell.length_a   1.000
_cell.length_b   1.000
_cell.length_c   1.000
_cell.angle_alpha   90.00
_cell.angle_beta   90.00
_cell.angle_gamma   90.00
#
_symmetry.space_group_name_H-M   'P 1'
#
loop_
_entity.id
_entity.type
_entity.pdbx_description
1 polymer ?
#
loop_
_entity_poly.entity_id
_entity_poly.type
_entity_poly.pdbx_seq_one_letter_code
_entity_poly.pdbx_strand_id
1 'polypeptide(L)'
;MLFNNRINLCMNQKNIFTDLPVFEQGEIFETLLKNKKITIERIVSAGKVSQETDWYDQESDEWVMILKGRASLSFEHQPTVYLNEGDYIHIPAHLKHKVSWIDPSIKTIWLAIHYLAK
;
A
#
# COMPACT_ATOMS: atom_id res chain seq x y z
N MET A 1 16.29 31.72 -12.66
CA MET A 1 16.17 30.88 -12.72
C MET A 1 16.27 30.26 -13.78
N LEU A 2 16.65 29.92 -14.09
CA LEU A 2 16.71 29.39 -14.88
C LEU A 2 16.51 28.22 -15.08
N PHE A 3 16.11 27.82 -15.38
CA PHE A 3 15.77 26.84 -15.49
C PHE A 3 15.97 26.25 -16.27
N ASN A 4 16.23 26.12 -16.59
CA ASN A 4 16.41 25.56 -17.22
C ASN A 4 16.15 25.06 -18.15
N ASN A 5 16.44 25.01 -18.57
CA ASN A 5 16.23 24.82 -19.58
C ASN A 5 16.42 23.51 -19.98
N ARG A 6 16.92 22.93 -19.44
CA ARG A 6 17.22 21.72 -19.67
C ARG A 6 16.19 21.00 -19.75
N ILE A 7 15.45 21.48 -19.87
CA ILE A 7 14.52 20.98 -19.66
C ILE A 7 13.65 20.68 -20.47
N ASN A 8 13.80 20.05 -21.04
CA ASN A 8 12.98 19.37 -21.69
C ASN A 8 12.39 18.38 -20.90
N LEU A 9 12.26 18.59 -19.70
CA LEU A 9 11.68 17.65 -18.89
C LEU A 9 10.24 17.57 -19.16
N CYS A 10 9.73 16.40 -19.44
CA CYS A 10 8.34 16.14 -19.46
C CYS A 10 7.92 15.73 -18.08
N MET A 11 7.09 16.48 -17.44
CA MET A 11 6.50 16.13 -16.17
C MET A 11 5.29 15.26 -16.46
N ASN A 12 5.47 13.94 -16.37
CA ASN A 12 4.39 13.01 -16.64
C ASN A 12 3.64 12.72 -15.37
N GLN A 13 2.46 13.31 -15.22
CA GLN A 13 1.66 12.96 -14.05
C GLN A 13 0.97 11.63 -14.30
N LYS A 14 0.71 10.92 -13.21
CA LYS A 14 -0.05 9.67 -13.21
C LYS A 14 -1.14 9.79 -12.19
N ASN A 15 -2.12 8.92 -12.29
CA ASN A 15 -3.23 8.92 -11.36
C ASN A 15 -3.26 7.59 -10.64
N ILE A 16 -3.34 7.63 -9.31
CA ILE A 16 -3.24 6.41 -8.52
C ILE A 16 -4.44 5.48 -8.71
N PHE A 17 -5.53 5.99 -9.29
CA PHE A 17 -6.72 5.20 -9.52
C PHE A 17 -6.80 4.61 -10.93
N THR A 18 -5.85 4.94 -11.80
CA THR A 18 -5.91 4.49 -13.20
C THR A 18 -4.86 3.44 -13.49
N ASP A 19 -5.02 2.78 -14.64
CA ASP A 19 -4.08 1.76 -15.10
C ASP A 19 -3.87 0.67 -14.07
N LEU A 20 -4.97 0.20 -13.50
CA LEU A 20 -4.90 -0.86 -12.51
C LEU A 20 -4.53 -2.18 -13.19
N PRO A 21 -3.71 -3.00 -12.55
CA PRO A 21 -3.38 -4.30 -13.11
C PRO A 21 -4.62 -5.18 -13.23
N VAL A 22 -4.64 -6.01 -14.25
CA VAL A 22 -5.75 -6.94 -14.49
C VAL A 22 -5.37 -8.27 -13.89
N PHE A 23 -6.06 -8.64 -12.82
CA PHE A 23 -5.82 -9.91 -12.14
C PHE A 23 -7.05 -10.24 -11.30
N GLU A 24 -7.17 -11.48 -10.87
CA GLU A 24 -8.39 -11.93 -10.21
C GLU A 24 -8.23 -12.13 -8.72
N GLN A 25 -7.04 -12.40 -8.24
CA GLN A 25 -6.86 -12.72 -6.85
C GLN A 25 -5.43 -12.40 -6.40
N GLY A 26 -5.30 -11.91 -5.18
CA GLY A 26 -4.02 -11.64 -4.57
C GLY A 26 -3.75 -10.15 -4.48
N GLU A 27 -2.48 -9.82 -4.33
CA GLU A 27 -2.04 -8.44 -4.18
C GLU A 27 -0.92 -8.15 -5.16
N ILE A 28 -0.94 -6.96 -5.74
CA ILE A 28 0.12 -6.48 -6.61
C ILE A 28 0.68 -5.22 -6.00
N PHE A 29 1.99 -5.19 -5.81
CA PHE A 29 2.72 -4.08 -5.22
C PHE A 29 3.46 -3.35 -6.32
N GLU A 30 3.22 -2.05 -6.42
CA GLU A 30 3.84 -1.22 -7.44
C GLU A 30 4.59 -0.08 -6.78
N THR A 31 5.87 0.01 -7.04
CA THR A 31 6.69 1.09 -6.48
C THR A 31 6.43 2.37 -7.25
N LEU A 32 5.98 3.40 -6.54
CA LEU A 32 5.74 4.72 -7.13
C LEU A 32 6.96 5.61 -6.99
N LEU A 33 7.67 5.48 -5.89
CA LEU A 33 8.86 6.27 -5.62
C LEU A 33 9.72 5.52 -4.61
N LYS A 34 11.01 5.56 -4.79
CA LYS A 34 11.91 4.90 -3.87
C LYS A 34 13.23 5.64 -3.78
N ASN A 35 13.71 5.79 -2.56
CA ASN A 35 15.07 6.25 -2.29
C ASN A 35 15.61 5.46 -1.10
N LYS A 36 16.73 5.90 -0.52
CA LYS A 36 17.35 5.11 0.54
C LYS A 36 16.52 4.98 1.80
N LYS A 37 15.60 5.89 2.03
CA LYS A 37 14.85 5.94 3.29
C LYS A 37 13.36 5.73 3.14
N ILE A 38 12.83 5.92 1.95
CA ILE A 38 11.39 5.90 1.72
C ILE A 38 11.07 5.06 0.51
N THR A 39 10.02 4.25 0.61
CA THR A 39 9.40 3.58 -0.52
C THR A 39 7.92 3.89 -0.48
N ILE A 40 7.40 4.43 -1.57
CA ILE A 40 5.97 4.70 -1.72
C ILE A 40 5.42 3.72 -2.72
N GLU A 41 4.36 3.02 -2.34
CA GLU A 41 3.77 1.97 -3.16
C GLU A 41 2.27 2.17 -3.34
N ARG A 42 1.80 1.77 -4.52
CA ARG A 42 0.38 1.48 -4.69
C ARG A 42 0.24 -0.02 -4.56
N ILE A 43 -0.68 -0.45 -3.70
CA ILE A 43 -1.00 -1.87 -3.55
C ILE A 43 -2.42 -2.06 -4.04
N VAL A 44 -2.62 -3.02 -4.91
CA VAL A 44 -3.96 -3.35 -5.41
C VAL A 44 -4.28 -4.77 -4.97
N SER A 45 -5.39 -4.93 -4.26
CA SER A 45 -5.84 -6.24 -3.77
C SER A 45 -7.11 -6.64 -4.49
N ALA A 46 -7.26 -7.90 -4.81
CA ALA A 46 -8.44 -8.42 -5.50
C ALA A 46 -8.79 -9.82 -4.99
N GLY A 47 -10.06 -10.16 -5.09
CA GLY A 47 -10.53 -11.51 -4.79
C GLY A 47 -10.62 -11.78 -3.31
N LYS A 48 -10.33 -13.02 -2.93
CA LYS A 48 -10.39 -13.44 -1.54
C LYS A 48 -9.00 -13.55 -0.97
N VAL A 49 -8.86 -13.20 0.29
CA VAL A 49 -7.58 -13.30 0.99
C VAL A 49 -7.38 -14.76 1.41
N SER A 50 -6.15 -15.25 1.21
CA SER A 50 -5.80 -16.59 1.69
C SER A 50 -5.64 -16.56 3.21
N GLN A 51 -6.26 -17.52 3.88
CA GLN A 51 -6.12 -17.62 5.32
C GLN A 51 -4.74 -18.16 5.73
N GLU A 52 -4.00 -18.63 4.75
CA GLU A 52 -2.67 -19.20 5.02
C GLU A 52 -1.54 -18.22 4.77
N THR A 53 -1.87 -16.96 4.56
CA THR A 53 -0.86 -15.93 4.35
C THR A 53 0.00 -15.79 5.61
N ASP A 54 1.31 -15.76 5.42
CA ASP A 54 2.23 -15.57 6.53
C ASP A 54 2.18 -14.13 7.02
N TRP A 55 2.60 -13.94 8.25
CA TRP A 55 2.72 -12.61 8.81
C TRP A 55 3.85 -11.85 8.14
N TYR A 56 3.61 -10.58 7.82
CA TYR A 56 4.67 -9.67 7.41
C TYR A 56 5.39 -9.15 8.65
N ASP A 57 6.71 -9.14 8.58
CA ASP A 57 7.56 -8.64 9.65
C ASP A 57 8.63 -7.80 8.97
N GLN A 58 8.49 -6.49 9.03
CA GLN A 58 9.32 -5.57 8.24
C GLN A 58 10.25 -4.79 9.13
N GLU A 59 11.40 -4.42 8.58
CA GLU A 59 12.37 -3.60 9.30
C GLU A 59 12.05 -2.11 9.25
N SER A 60 11.19 -1.71 8.35
CA SER A 60 10.77 -0.31 8.24
C SER A 60 9.43 -0.10 8.91
N ASP A 61 9.16 1.13 9.29
CA ASP A 61 7.82 1.54 9.66
C ASP A 61 6.99 1.64 8.40
N GLU A 62 5.69 1.48 8.53
CA GLU A 62 4.77 1.59 7.42
C GLU A 62 3.58 2.46 7.80
N TRP A 63 3.23 3.38 6.90
CA TRP A 63 2.00 4.13 6.99
C TRP A 63 1.16 3.71 5.79
N VAL A 64 -0.07 3.27 6.03
CA VAL A 64 -0.89 2.76 4.96
C VAL A 64 -2.30 3.34 5.04
N MET A 65 -2.87 3.64 3.88
CA MET A 65 -4.21 4.19 3.77
C MET A 65 -4.98 3.47 2.68
N ILE A 66 -6.27 3.21 2.92
CA ILE A 66 -7.14 2.71 1.87
C ILE A 66 -7.69 3.90 1.10
N LEU A 67 -7.44 3.91 -0.21
CA LEU A 67 -7.97 4.93 -1.12
C LEU A 67 -9.29 4.50 -1.71
N LYS A 68 -9.50 3.20 -1.92
CA LYS A 68 -10.71 2.67 -2.50
C LYS A 68 -10.91 1.25 -1.99
N GLY A 69 -12.15 0.90 -1.70
CA GLY A 69 -12.47 -0.44 -1.18
C GLY A 69 -12.45 -0.48 0.34
N ARG A 70 -12.43 -1.69 0.87
CA ARG A 70 -12.42 -1.92 2.31
C ARG A 70 -11.63 -3.18 2.61
N ALA A 71 -11.02 -3.19 3.79
CA ALA A 71 -10.19 -4.34 4.18
C ALA A 71 -10.05 -4.42 5.67
N SER A 72 -9.49 -5.51 6.15
CA SER A 72 -9.06 -5.61 7.53
C SER A 72 -7.63 -6.05 7.62
N LEU A 73 -6.95 -5.57 8.65
CA LEU A 73 -5.59 -5.96 8.98
C LEU A 73 -5.60 -6.68 10.32
N SER A 74 -4.96 -7.82 10.35
CA SER A 74 -4.74 -8.55 11.59
C SER A 74 -3.32 -8.31 12.06
N PHE A 75 -3.18 -8.13 13.36
CA PHE A 75 -1.88 -7.93 14.00
C PHE A 75 -1.69 -9.01 15.02
N GLU A 76 -0.48 -9.50 15.14
CA GLU A 76 -0.19 -10.58 16.10
C GLU A 76 -0.52 -10.11 17.51
N HIS A 77 -1.33 -10.88 18.22
CA HIS A 77 -1.74 -10.60 19.61
C HIS A 77 -2.49 -9.29 19.79
N GLN A 78 -3.15 -8.81 18.75
CA GLN A 78 -3.90 -7.56 18.80
C GLN A 78 -5.27 -7.76 18.14
N PRO A 79 -6.24 -6.91 18.44
CA PRO A 79 -7.52 -6.98 17.72
C PRO A 79 -7.35 -6.67 16.24
N THR A 80 -8.20 -7.26 15.41
CA THR A 80 -8.26 -6.96 13.99
C THR A 80 -8.78 -5.55 13.78
N VAL A 81 -8.18 -4.83 12.85
CA VAL A 81 -8.56 -3.47 12.52
C VAL A 81 -9.25 -3.46 11.16
N TYR A 82 -10.44 -2.86 11.10
CA TYR A 82 -11.21 -2.74 9.85
C TYR A 82 -11.03 -1.34 9.29
N LEU A 83 -10.71 -1.26 8.00
CA LEU A 83 -10.40 0.00 7.33
C LEU A 83 -11.38 0.25 6.19
N ASN A 84 -11.97 1.44 6.18
CA ASN A 84 -12.80 1.93 5.09
C ASN A 84 -12.00 2.94 4.28
N GLU A 85 -12.59 3.41 3.19
CA GLU A 85 -11.93 4.40 2.35
C GLU A 85 -11.56 5.63 3.17
N GLY A 86 -10.32 6.06 3.04
CA GLY A 86 -9.80 7.20 3.76
C GLY A 86 -9.19 6.87 5.11
N ASP A 87 -9.41 5.66 5.62
CA ASP A 87 -8.80 5.27 6.89
C ASP A 87 -7.32 4.97 6.68
N TYR A 88 -6.50 5.37 7.63
CA TYR A 88 -5.08 5.07 7.58
C TYR A 88 -4.58 4.64 8.95
N ILE A 89 -3.46 3.94 8.96
CA ILE A 89 -2.90 3.40 10.17
C ILE A 89 -1.38 3.37 10.04
N HIS A 90 -0.71 3.58 11.16
CA HIS A 90 0.74 3.47 11.25
C HIS A 90 1.09 2.10 11.83
N ILE A 91 1.94 1.37 11.15
CA ILE A 91 2.39 0.04 11.56
C ILE A 91 3.87 0.13 11.87
N PRO A 92 4.26 0.07 13.16
CA PRO A 92 5.67 0.12 13.51
C PRO A 92 6.45 -1.06 12.96
N ALA A 93 7.74 -0.85 12.77
CA ALA A 93 8.64 -1.92 12.36
C ALA A 93 8.48 -3.12 13.28
N HIS A 94 8.55 -4.31 12.70
CA HIS A 94 8.50 -5.60 13.39
C HIS A 94 7.18 -5.94 14.07
N LEU A 95 6.15 -5.11 13.92
CA LEU A 95 4.81 -5.52 14.33
C LEU A 95 4.25 -6.42 13.24
N LYS A 96 4.13 -7.70 13.55
CA LYS A 96 3.67 -8.69 12.57
C LYS A 96 2.22 -8.43 12.22
N HIS A 97 1.96 -8.40 10.93
CA HIS A 97 0.62 -8.07 10.44
C HIS A 97 0.36 -8.73 9.09
N LYS A 98 -0.89 -8.78 8.71
CA LYS A 98 -1.30 -9.26 7.38
C LYS A 98 -2.70 -8.75 7.06
N VAL A 99 -3.01 -8.71 5.79
CA VAL A 99 -4.38 -8.44 5.34
C VAL A 99 -5.19 -9.70 5.63
N SER A 100 -6.25 -9.57 6.40
CA SER A 100 -7.07 -10.70 6.78
C SER A 100 -8.38 -10.78 6.03
N TRP A 101 -8.79 -9.68 5.39
CA TRP A 101 -10.01 -9.63 4.59
C TRP A 101 -9.96 -8.44 3.65
N ILE A 102 -10.52 -8.60 2.47
CA ILE A 102 -10.82 -7.48 1.58
C ILE A 102 -12.22 -7.66 1.03
N ASP A 103 -12.87 -6.55 0.67
CA ASP A 103 -14.19 -6.61 0.05
C ASP A 103 -14.01 -7.22 -1.35
N PRO A 104 -14.53 -8.41 -1.62
CA PRO A 104 -14.27 -9.08 -2.89
C PRO A 104 -15.04 -8.48 -4.07
N SER A 105 -15.98 -7.59 -3.82
CA SER A 105 -16.79 -7.00 -4.89
C SER A 105 -16.06 -5.88 -5.64
N ILE A 106 -14.91 -5.45 -5.16
CA ILE A 106 -14.20 -4.31 -5.74
C ILE A 106 -12.71 -4.49 -5.47
N LYS A 107 -11.88 -4.00 -6.38
CA LYS A 107 -10.44 -3.98 -6.11
C LYS A 107 -10.15 -2.95 -5.05
N THR A 108 -9.37 -3.33 -4.06
CA THR A 108 -8.96 -2.42 -3.00
C THR A 108 -7.64 -1.77 -3.39
N ILE A 109 -7.59 -0.46 -3.29
CA ILE A 109 -6.41 0.32 -3.63
C ILE A 109 -5.87 0.95 -2.36
N TRP A 110 -4.61 0.66 -2.08
CA TRP A 110 -3.91 1.15 -0.90
C TRP A 110 -2.75 2.05 -1.31
N LEU A 111 -2.49 3.04 -0.49
CA LEU A 111 -1.26 3.82 -0.56
C LEU A 111 -0.43 3.41 0.65
N ALA A 112 0.77 2.91 0.41
CA ALA A 112 1.67 2.49 1.48
C ALA A 112 2.97 3.26 1.39
N ILE A 113 3.44 3.75 2.54
CA ILE A 113 4.71 4.45 2.65
C ILE A 113 5.54 3.70 3.69
N HIS A 114 6.64 3.13 3.23
CA HIS A 114 7.61 2.47 4.10
C HIS A 114 8.76 3.41 4.33
N TYR A 115 9.19 3.57 5.56
CA TYR A 115 10.29 4.47 5.87
C TYR A 115 11.08 3.96 7.05
N LEU A 116 12.35 4.31 7.07
CA LEU A 116 13.19 3.95 8.19
C LEU A 116 12.99 4.97 9.28
N ALA A 117 12.77 4.49 10.50
CA ALA A 117 12.49 5.37 11.62
C ALA A 117 13.71 6.22 11.96
N LYS A 118 14.88 5.77 11.57
CA LYS A 118 16.08 6.57 11.79
C LYS A 118 17.16 6.22 10.84
#